data_c4599f4f3b236a790b8af6afb2d41989
#
_entry.id   c4599f4f3b236a790b8af6afb2d41989
#
_cell.length_a   1.000
_cell.length_b   1.000
_cell.length_c   1.000
_cell.angle_alpha   90.00
_cell.angle_beta   90.00
_cell.angle_gamma   90.00
#
_symmetry.space_group_name_H-M   'P 1'
#
loop_
_entity.id
_entity.type
_entity.pdbx_description
1 polymer ?
#
loop_
_entity_poly.entity_id
_entity_poly.type
_entity_poly.pdbx_seq_one_letter_code
_entity_poly.pdbx_strand_id
1 'polypeptide(L)'
;MTRHAKPTRMLRPLNKRQWMKIAAVVAAAGLLGTAGFVSRSFYQSGTGSSPISTVTAFSATDSAASRSATRGAINSADKNTTFVTVEINGKSRVVLGEKNDMTTVKKVLDTGDITLESGDTVTPSLKSKVSESTVITIERANADVETTDSEIAFNEVRKETADLPKGQEKVETEGQTGVMETTSLVTKAGDKVVSSNVFASWVKKAPVDKVVLVGTGSTASSGSSASASLGTTVPAGEIQSWAHDYLISNGYTEDDFTAASYIISHESGWSPTATNPSSGAYGLAQAYPGSKMASAGADWQTNYQTQFKWFVGYCNQRYGSIAAAYNYWLVNHSY
;
A
#
# COMPACT_ATOMS: atom_id res chain seq x y z
N MET A 1 -0.48 -47.46 19.53
CA MET A 1 0.15 -46.23 20.04
C MET A 1 -0.32 -45.08 19.12
N THR A 2 -1.41 -44.45 19.49
CA THR A 2 -2.02 -43.36 18.74
C THR A 2 -1.43 -42.03 19.22
N ARG A 3 -0.76 -41.30 18.36
CA ARG A 3 -0.24 -39.97 18.64
C ARG A 3 -1.36 -38.95 18.46
N HIS A 4 -1.81 -38.34 19.56
CA HIS A 4 -2.70 -37.20 19.53
C HIS A 4 -2.00 -35.97 18.93
N ALA A 5 -2.49 -35.47 17.83
CA ALA A 5 -2.12 -34.16 17.28
C ALA A 5 -2.71 -33.06 18.17
N LYS A 6 -1.88 -32.10 18.60
CA LYS A 6 -2.31 -30.91 19.34
C LYS A 6 -3.16 -30.02 18.42
N PRO A 7 -4.29 -29.46 18.90
CA PRO A 7 -5.09 -28.57 18.08
C PRO A 7 -4.33 -27.25 17.84
N THR A 8 -4.21 -26.87 16.59
CA THR A 8 -3.80 -25.53 16.14
C THR A 8 -4.76 -24.51 16.74
N ARG A 9 -4.23 -23.56 17.52
CA ARG A 9 -4.98 -22.41 18.02
C ARG A 9 -5.45 -21.59 16.83
N MET A 10 -6.73 -21.68 16.51
CA MET A 10 -7.38 -20.70 15.62
C MET A 10 -7.28 -19.33 16.29
N LEU A 11 -6.71 -18.37 15.58
CA LEU A 11 -6.72 -16.98 15.96
C LEU A 11 -8.18 -16.53 16.07
N ARG A 12 -8.58 -16.02 17.25
CA ARG A 12 -9.93 -15.49 17.47
C ARG A 12 -10.16 -14.31 16.52
N PRO A 13 -11.34 -14.23 15.87
CA PRO A 13 -11.68 -13.05 15.08
C PRO A 13 -11.65 -11.81 15.96
N LEU A 14 -10.98 -10.79 15.50
CA LEU A 14 -10.83 -9.52 16.18
C LEU A 14 -12.19 -8.84 16.35
N ASN A 15 -12.44 -8.24 17.51
CA ASN A 15 -13.65 -7.53 17.85
C ASN A 15 -13.77 -6.24 17.02
N LYS A 16 -15.00 -5.76 16.72
CA LYS A 16 -15.32 -4.57 15.92
C LYS A 16 -14.54 -3.30 16.35
N ARG A 17 -14.18 -3.19 17.64
CA ARG A 17 -13.32 -2.13 18.18
C ARG A 17 -11.83 -2.31 17.86
N GLN A 18 -11.38 -3.53 17.60
CA GLN A 18 -10.01 -3.82 17.18
C GLN A 18 -9.84 -3.52 15.69
N TRP A 19 -10.90 -3.67 14.91
CA TRP A 19 -10.91 -3.37 13.47
C TRP A 19 -10.86 -1.87 13.14
N MET A 20 -11.46 -1.02 13.99
CA MET A 20 -11.34 0.44 13.84
C MET A 20 -9.93 0.96 14.15
N LYS A 21 -9.03 0.11 14.66
CA LYS A 21 -7.69 0.48 15.10
C LYS A 21 -6.60 0.36 14.03
N ILE A 22 -6.91 -0.14 12.84
CA ILE A 22 -5.93 -0.31 11.75
C ILE A 22 -5.88 0.91 10.82
N ALA A 23 -6.54 2.00 11.19
CA ALA A 23 -6.49 3.22 10.41
C ALA A 23 -5.16 3.96 10.64
N ALA A 24 -4.38 4.00 9.60
CA ALA A 24 -3.32 4.96 9.32
C ALA A 24 -2.14 5.01 10.32
N VAL A 25 -1.25 4.08 10.18
CA VAL A 25 0.12 4.22 10.69
C VAL A 25 0.97 4.82 9.58
N VAL A 26 1.31 6.09 9.70
CA VAL A 26 2.32 6.71 8.85
C VAL A 26 3.67 6.57 9.56
N ALA A 27 4.53 5.70 9.06
CA ALA A 27 5.89 5.60 9.56
C ALA A 27 6.75 6.72 8.95
N ALA A 28 7.25 7.60 9.79
CA ALA A 28 8.35 8.48 9.42
C ALA A 28 9.70 7.75 9.55
N ALA A 29 9.75 6.46 9.24
CA ALA A 29 10.95 5.64 9.34
C ALA A 29 11.49 5.27 7.96
N GLY A 30 11.69 6.26 7.10
CA GLY A 30 12.21 6.02 5.75
C GLY A 30 13.33 6.95 5.33
N LEU A 31 14.14 7.46 6.27
CA LEU A 31 15.20 8.42 5.94
C LEU A 31 16.54 8.03 6.58
N LEU A 32 17.03 6.88 6.20
CA LEU A 32 18.47 6.65 6.19
C LEU A 32 18.84 5.99 4.87
N GLY A 33 19.32 6.81 3.96
CA GLY A 33 20.12 6.37 2.82
C GLY A 33 19.35 6.09 1.54
N THR A 34 19.42 7.01 0.70
CA THR A 34 19.60 7.10 -0.74
C THR A 34 18.62 8.06 -1.40
N ALA A 35 19.19 8.92 -2.21
CA ALA A 35 18.56 9.98 -2.95
C ALA A 35 17.33 9.54 -3.77
N GLY A 36 16.24 10.29 -3.57
CA GLY A 36 15.38 10.66 -4.67
C GLY A 36 14.37 9.67 -5.18
N PHE A 37 13.19 9.63 -4.55
CA PHE A 37 11.93 9.61 -5.28
C PHE A 37 10.84 10.22 -4.39
N VAL A 38 10.70 11.52 -4.48
CA VAL A 38 9.48 12.18 -4.02
C VAL A 38 8.40 11.84 -5.04
N SER A 39 7.41 11.06 -4.66
CA SER A 39 6.21 10.84 -5.45
C SER A 39 5.62 12.22 -5.80
N ARG A 40 5.58 12.54 -7.09
CA ARG A 40 5.09 13.81 -7.65
C ARG A 40 3.58 14.03 -7.43
N SER A 41 2.89 13.06 -6.83
CA SER A 41 1.45 13.06 -6.62
C SER A 41 0.94 14.01 -5.53
N PHE A 42 1.82 14.69 -4.78
CA PHE A 42 1.40 15.68 -3.77
C PHE A 42 1.12 17.08 -4.32
N TYR A 43 1.32 17.32 -5.63
CA TYR A 43 1.41 18.70 -6.14
C TYR A 43 0.30 19.17 -7.08
N GLN A 44 -0.79 18.45 -7.27
CA GLN A 44 -1.83 18.93 -8.20
C GLN A 44 -3.26 18.74 -7.71
N SER A 45 -3.62 19.47 -6.64
CA SER A 45 -5.03 19.82 -6.41
C SER A 45 -5.09 21.11 -5.59
N GLY A 46 -4.97 22.24 -6.26
CA GLY A 46 -5.16 23.55 -5.66
C GLY A 46 -4.74 24.67 -6.59
N THR A 47 -5.69 25.17 -7.38
CA THR A 47 -5.60 26.50 -8.00
C THR A 47 -5.60 27.55 -6.90
N GLY A 48 -4.43 28.08 -6.57
CA GLY A 48 -4.26 29.14 -5.59
C GLY A 48 -2.78 29.49 -5.45
N SER A 49 -2.38 30.55 -6.10
CA SER A 49 -1.03 31.12 -6.14
C SER A 49 -0.43 31.37 -4.76
N SER A 50 0.53 30.54 -4.34
CA SER A 50 1.63 30.90 -3.44
C SER A 50 2.77 29.89 -3.63
N PRO A 51 4.05 30.31 -3.70
CA PRO A 51 5.15 29.38 -3.90
C PRO A 51 5.33 28.55 -2.63
N ILE A 52 4.87 27.31 -2.67
CA ILE A 52 5.14 26.33 -1.62
C ILE A 52 6.59 25.89 -1.81
N SER A 53 7.43 26.25 -0.85
CA SER A 53 8.80 25.77 -0.75
C SER A 53 8.82 24.25 -0.91
N THR A 54 9.58 23.79 -1.86
CA THR A 54 9.86 22.38 -2.11
C THR A 54 10.40 21.75 -0.82
N VAL A 55 9.60 20.97 -0.13
CA VAL A 55 10.06 20.16 1.00
C VAL A 55 10.83 18.99 0.42
N THR A 56 12.12 19.22 0.21
CA THR A 56 13.07 18.15 -0.14
C THR A 56 13.56 17.52 1.15
N ALA A 57 13.32 16.22 1.27
CA ALA A 57 13.89 15.32 2.28
C ALA A 57 13.60 15.72 3.75
N PHE A 58 12.73 14.97 4.39
CA PHE A 58 12.60 15.01 5.84
C PHE A 58 13.83 14.38 6.49
N SER A 59 14.63 15.18 7.13
CA SER A 59 15.65 14.68 8.06
C SER A 59 14.92 14.15 9.31
N ALA A 60 15.29 12.96 9.77
CA ALA A 60 14.75 12.37 11.00
C ALA A 60 15.02 13.23 12.26
N THR A 61 15.80 14.30 12.15
CA THR A 61 16.13 15.24 13.21
C THR A 61 15.17 16.41 13.31
N ASP A 62 14.27 16.63 12.33
CA ASP A 62 13.34 17.76 12.33
C ASP A 62 11.89 17.33 12.57
N SER A 63 11.60 17.00 13.82
CA SER A 63 10.26 16.60 14.27
C SER A 63 9.17 17.68 14.06
N ALA A 64 9.58 18.95 13.89
CA ALA A 64 8.66 20.05 13.62
C ALA A 64 8.20 20.07 12.15
N ALA A 65 9.10 19.84 11.20
CA ALA A 65 8.78 19.76 9.78
C ALA A 65 7.89 18.54 9.47
N SER A 66 8.18 17.40 10.11
CA SER A 66 7.36 16.18 10.00
C SER A 66 5.91 16.41 10.46
N ARG A 67 5.72 17.11 11.58
CA ARG A 67 4.38 17.43 12.13
C ARG A 67 3.60 18.39 11.23
N SER A 68 4.25 19.37 10.64
CA SER A 68 3.60 20.33 9.72
C SER A 68 3.10 19.65 8.44
N ALA A 69 3.89 18.73 7.89
CA ALA A 69 3.49 17.98 6.70
C ALA A 69 2.31 17.02 6.99
N THR A 70 2.35 16.31 8.13
CA THR A 70 1.25 15.45 8.57
C THR A 70 -0.03 16.26 8.80
N ARG A 71 0.09 17.45 9.40
CA ARG A 71 -1.05 18.35 9.60
C ARG A 71 -1.64 18.84 8.28
N GLY A 72 -0.81 19.18 7.31
CA GLY A 72 -1.26 19.58 5.97
C GLY A 72 -2.04 18.47 5.26
N ALA A 73 -1.57 17.23 5.36
CA ALA A 73 -2.25 16.07 4.79
C ALA A 73 -3.60 15.77 5.47
N ILE A 74 -3.68 15.90 6.79
CA ILE A 74 -4.91 15.65 7.57
C ILE A 74 -5.96 16.74 7.34
N ASN A 75 -5.57 18.00 7.27
CA ASN A 75 -6.53 19.11 7.08
C ASN A 75 -7.32 19.03 5.76
N SER A 76 -6.83 18.26 4.80
CA SER A 76 -7.56 17.99 3.55
C SER A 76 -8.54 16.82 3.65
N ALA A 77 -8.43 15.96 4.68
CA ALA A 77 -9.16 14.71 4.77
C ALA A 77 -10.35 14.74 5.74
N ASP A 78 -10.16 15.15 6.99
CA ASP A 78 -11.23 15.20 8.00
C ASP A 78 -10.84 16.09 9.20
N LYS A 79 -11.78 16.97 9.63
CA LYS A 79 -11.59 17.87 10.78
C LYS A 79 -11.54 17.15 12.13
N ASN A 80 -12.03 15.91 12.18
CA ASN A 80 -12.04 15.10 13.40
C ASN A 80 -10.78 14.24 13.57
N THR A 81 -9.97 14.13 12.54
CA THR A 81 -8.71 13.36 12.56
C THR A 81 -7.61 14.15 13.29
N THR A 82 -6.82 13.45 14.08
CA THR A 82 -5.62 13.95 14.77
C THR A 82 -4.49 12.96 14.64
N PHE A 83 -3.29 13.38 14.99
CA PHE A 83 -2.10 12.54 14.95
C PHE A 83 -1.23 12.71 16.20
N VAL A 84 -0.49 11.67 16.53
CA VAL A 84 0.54 11.70 17.58
C VAL A 84 1.78 10.97 17.09
N THR A 85 2.94 11.57 17.32
CA THR A 85 4.22 10.93 17.00
C THR A 85 4.59 9.94 18.09
N VAL A 86 4.90 8.71 17.68
CA VAL A 86 5.43 7.66 18.56
C VAL A 86 6.84 7.31 18.09
N GLU A 87 7.78 7.37 19.00
CA GLU A 87 9.17 6.97 18.78
C GLU A 87 9.44 5.63 19.48
N ILE A 88 9.93 4.65 18.74
CA ILE A 88 10.25 3.31 19.26
C ILE A 88 11.72 3.04 18.97
N ASN A 89 12.52 2.88 20.03
CA ASN A 89 13.97 2.67 19.91
C ASN A 89 14.64 3.73 18.98
N GLY A 90 14.29 5.01 19.15
CA GLY A 90 14.83 6.11 18.35
C GLY A 90 14.27 6.25 16.94
N LYS A 91 13.31 5.42 16.53
CA LYS A 91 12.64 5.54 15.23
C LYS A 91 11.21 6.04 15.38
N SER A 92 10.92 7.16 14.72
CA SER A 92 9.63 7.83 14.82
C SER A 92 8.61 7.29 13.82
N ARG A 93 7.37 7.20 14.25
CA ARG A 93 6.20 6.96 13.39
C ARG A 93 5.03 7.84 13.83
N VAL A 94 4.12 8.13 12.93
CA VAL A 94 2.90 8.89 13.23
C VAL A 94 1.72 7.94 13.33
N VAL A 95 0.97 8.04 14.42
CA VAL A 95 -0.30 7.34 14.62
C VAL A 95 -1.42 8.33 14.35
N LEU A 96 -2.30 7.98 13.41
CA LEU A 96 -3.48 8.74 13.06
C LEU A 96 -4.72 8.12 13.72
N GLY A 97 -5.66 8.96 14.13
CA GLY A 97 -6.91 8.49 14.72
C GLY A 97 -7.89 9.63 14.97
N GLU A 98 -9.06 9.31 15.50
CA GLU A 98 -10.04 10.31 15.89
C GLU A 98 -9.61 11.04 17.17
N LYS A 99 -9.88 12.36 17.26
CA LYS A 99 -9.53 13.19 18.43
C LYS A 99 -10.05 12.63 19.75
N ASN A 100 -11.24 12.05 19.73
CA ASN A 100 -11.88 11.47 20.91
C ASN A 100 -11.21 10.17 21.39
N ASP A 101 -10.61 9.43 20.45
CA ASP A 101 -9.94 8.15 20.74
C ASP A 101 -8.45 8.31 21.05
N MET A 102 -7.87 9.47 20.75
CA MET A 102 -6.45 9.75 20.98
C MET A 102 -6.22 10.76 22.10
N THR A 103 -6.84 10.57 23.25
CA THR A 103 -6.79 11.52 24.37
C THR A 103 -5.69 11.25 25.39
N THR A 104 -5.16 10.03 25.44
CA THR A 104 -4.08 9.63 26.36
C THR A 104 -3.04 8.79 25.64
N VAL A 105 -1.83 8.69 26.19
CA VAL A 105 -0.75 7.84 25.68
C VAL A 105 -1.27 6.42 25.45
N LYS A 106 -1.94 5.82 26.43
CA LYS A 106 -2.49 4.45 26.28
C LYS A 106 -3.42 4.33 25.07
N LYS A 107 -4.32 5.29 24.88
CA LYS A 107 -5.26 5.26 23.76
C LYS A 107 -4.57 5.43 22.40
N VAL A 108 -3.51 6.23 22.33
CA VAL A 108 -2.69 6.35 21.13
C VAL A 108 -2.03 5.02 20.80
N LEU A 109 -1.44 4.35 21.80
CA LEU A 109 -0.81 3.05 21.59
C LEU A 109 -1.84 2.00 21.14
N ASP A 110 -3.02 1.98 21.80
CA ASP A 110 -4.12 1.10 21.40
C ASP A 110 -4.61 1.36 19.96
N THR A 111 -4.69 2.64 19.55
CA THR A 111 -5.08 3.03 18.18
C THR A 111 -4.03 2.63 17.16
N GLY A 112 -2.75 2.76 17.50
CA GLY A 112 -1.62 2.38 16.67
C GLY A 112 -1.29 0.89 16.67
N ASP A 113 -2.07 0.06 17.37
CA ASP A 113 -1.81 -1.37 17.60
C ASP A 113 -0.40 -1.63 18.16
N ILE A 114 0.02 -0.78 19.10
CA ILE A 114 1.32 -0.88 19.77
C ILE A 114 1.13 -1.57 21.10
N THR A 115 1.53 -2.83 21.18
CA THR A 115 1.56 -3.61 22.42
C THR A 115 2.85 -3.32 23.18
N LEU A 116 2.73 -3.13 24.50
CA LEU A 116 3.89 -3.03 25.39
C LEU A 116 4.20 -4.38 25.97
N GLU A 117 5.49 -4.68 26.06
CA GLU A 117 5.99 -5.90 26.68
C GLU A 117 6.58 -5.63 28.07
N SER A 118 6.82 -6.71 28.83
CA SER A 118 7.45 -6.60 30.15
C SER A 118 8.88 -6.05 29.98
N GLY A 119 9.14 -4.91 30.59
CA GLY A 119 10.44 -4.22 30.47
C GLY A 119 10.45 -2.98 29.59
N ASP A 120 9.40 -2.76 28.78
CA ASP A 120 9.27 -1.53 27.98
C ASP A 120 9.11 -0.32 28.89
N THR A 121 9.82 0.77 28.58
CA THR A 121 9.60 2.07 29.18
C THR A 121 8.88 2.99 28.24
N VAL A 122 7.90 3.75 28.78
CA VAL A 122 7.05 4.66 27.98
C VAL A 122 7.07 6.07 28.60
N THR A 123 7.42 7.04 27.78
CA THR A 123 7.44 8.46 28.18
C THR A 123 6.66 9.28 27.14
N PRO A 124 5.66 10.11 27.55
CA PRO A 124 5.09 10.26 28.89
C PRO A 124 4.32 9.01 29.39
N SER A 125 3.92 9.00 30.64
CA SER A 125 3.21 7.85 31.23
C SER A 125 1.91 7.53 30.49
N LEU A 126 1.44 6.28 30.55
CA LEU A 126 0.25 5.80 29.83
C LEU A 126 -1.04 6.61 30.10
N LYS A 127 -1.14 7.23 31.27
CA LYS A 127 -2.30 8.04 31.66
C LYS A 127 -2.18 9.52 31.23
N SER A 128 -1.03 9.94 30.77
CA SER A 128 -0.79 11.33 30.36
C SER A 128 -1.67 11.71 29.18
N LYS A 129 -2.22 12.93 29.22
CA LYS A 129 -2.93 13.51 28.08
C LYS A 129 -1.94 13.79 26.94
N VAL A 130 -2.41 13.62 25.72
CA VAL A 130 -1.62 13.85 24.51
C VAL A 130 -2.24 14.95 23.65
N SER A 131 -1.38 15.57 22.87
CA SER A 131 -1.73 16.51 21.81
C SER A 131 -0.87 16.20 20.59
N GLU A 132 -1.11 16.86 19.47
CA GLU A 132 -0.30 16.69 18.25
C GLU A 132 1.17 17.10 18.42
N SER A 133 1.48 17.89 19.45
CA SER A 133 2.86 18.21 19.81
C SER A 133 3.55 17.18 20.70
N THR A 134 2.78 16.20 21.21
CA THR A 134 3.33 15.15 22.07
C THR A 134 4.13 14.16 21.25
N VAL A 135 5.32 13.82 21.74
CA VAL A 135 6.09 12.67 21.26
C VAL A 135 6.03 11.61 22.35
N ILE A 136 5.54 10.42 22.00
CA ILE A 136 5.54 9.27 22.90
C ILE A 136 6.78 8.46 22.59
N THR A 137 7.70 8.35 23.54
CA THR A 137 8.93 7.55 23.40
C THR A 137 8.74 6.21 24.09
N ILE A 138 9.01 5.13 23.36
CA ILE A 138 9.02 3.75 23.86
C ILE A 138 10.43 3.19 23.69
N GLU A 139 11.05 2.82 24.81
CA GLU A 139 12.32 2.09 24.82
C GLU A 139 12.02 0.63 25.11
N ARG A 140 12.30 -0.24 24.16
CA ARG A 140 12.13 -1.69 24.29
C ARG A 140 13.44 -2.35 24.67
N ALA A 141 13.38 -3.21 25.65
CA ALA A 141 14.57 -3.87 26.18
C ALA A 141 15.25 -4.79 25.13
N ASN A 142 14.49 -5.43 24.24
CA ASN A 142 15.01 -6.39 23.25
C ASN A 142 14.27 -6.33 21.90
N ALA A 143 13.65 -5.21 21.55
CA ALA A 143 12.96 -5.07 20.28
C ALA A 143 13.70 -4.10 19.35
N ASP A 144 13.81 -4.45 18.08
CA ASP A 144 14.43 -3.63 17.04
C ASP A 144 13.46 -3.40 15.88
N VAL A 145 13.70 -2.35 15.12
CA VAL A 145 12.95 -2.05 13.90
C VAL A 145 13.80 -2.52 12.73
N GLU A 146 13.32 -3.54 12.04
CA GLU A 146 13.97 -4.10 10.88
C GLU A 146 13.25 -3.71 9.60
N THR A 147 14.02 -3.35 8.58
CA THR A 147 13.51 -3.11 7.23
C THR A 147 14.08 -4.20 6.32
N THR A 148 13.17 -4.87 5.61
CA THR A 148 13.51 -5.95 4.67
C THR A 148 12.94 -5.64 3.30
N ASP A 149 13.70 -5.96 2.28
CA ASP A 149 13.25 -5.89 0.89
C ASP A 149 12.83 -7.29 0.43
N SER A 150 11.71 -7.37 -0.28
CA SER A 150 11.25 -8.59 -0.95
C SER A 150 10.94 -8.30 -2.41
N GLU A 151 11.02 -9.32 -3.26
CA GLU A 151 10.75 -9.18 -4.67
C GLU A 151 9.25 -9.11 -4.96
N ILE A 152 8.87 -8.24 -5.90
CA ILE A 152 7.55 -8.20 -6.53
C ILE A 152 7.69 -8.82 -7.90
N ALA A 153 6.95 -9.87 -8.19
CA ALA A 153 6.92 -10.47 -9.51
C ALA A 153 6.38 -9.47 -10.55
N PHE A 154 6.92 -9.52 -11.75
CA PHE A 154 6.35 -8.80 -12.90
C PHE A 154 5.23 -9.60 -13.54
N ASN A 155 4.31 -8.91 -14.25
CA ASN A 155 3.28 -9.58 -15.04
C ASN A 155 3.85 -10.03 -16.39
N GLU A 156 3.26 -11.07 -16.99
CA GLU A 156 3.45 -11.41 -18.38
C GLU A 156 2.25 -10.92 -19.20
N VAL A 157 2.51 -10.03 -20.17
CA VAL A 157 1.51 -9.47 -21.08
C VAL A 157 1.74 -10.04 -22.47
N ARG A 158 0.74 -10.66 -23.05
CA ARG A 158 0.78 -11.26 -24.39
C ARG A 158 0.03 -10.35 -25.36
N LYS A 159 0.75 -9.86 -26.37
CA LYS A 159 0.20 -8.99 -27.43
C LYS A 159 0.19 -9.71 -28.77
N GLU A 160 -0.94 -9.74 -29.41
CA GLU A 160 -1.04 -10.27 -30.77
C GLU A 160 -0.40 -9.32 -31.78
N THR A 161 0.32 -9.87 -32.77
CA THR A 161 0.92 -9.11 -33.87
C THR A 161 0.83 -9.87 -35.20
N ALA A 162 0.54 -9.17 -36.25
CA ALA A 162 0.57 -9.73 -37.58
C ALA A 162 2.00 -9.86 -38.16
N ASP A 163 3.00 -9.23 -37.52
CA ASP A 163 4.39 -9.19 -38.00
C ASP A 163 5.15 -10.51 -37.78
N LEU A 164 4.55 -11.41 -36.97
CA LEU A 164 5.12 -12.73 -36.71
C LEU A 164 4.24 -13.84 -37.30
N PRO A 165 4.83 -14.92 -37.79
CA PRO A 165 4.10 -16.13 -38.22
C PRO A 165 3.18 -16.64 -37.07
N LYS A 166 2.02 -17.17 -37.44
CA LYS A 166 1.06 -17.70 -36.50
C LYS A 166 1.69 -18.69 -35.51
N GLY A 167 1.54 -18.40 -34.21
CA GLY A 167 2.05 -19.22 -33.12
C GLY A 167 3.53 -18.99 -32.79
N GLN A 168 4.22 -18.12 -33.50
CA GLN A 168 5.57 -17.71 -33.13
C GLN A 168 5.51 -16.65 -32.04
N GLU A 169 6.35 -16.81 -31.03
CA GLU A 169 6.46 -15.86 -29.94
C GLU A 169 7.80 -15.13 -29.96
N LYS A 170 7.79 -13.86 -29.58
CA LYS A 170 8.99 -13.03 -29.45
C LYS A 170 8.86 -12.15 -28.21
N VAL A 171 9.85 -12.17 -27.34
CA VAL A 171 9.90 -11.22 -26.23
C VAL A 171 10.22 -9.83 -26.78
N GLU A 172 9.34 -8.88 -26.54
CA GLU A 172 9.50 -7.46 -26.88
C GLU A 172 10.16 -6.70 -25.73
N THR A 173 9.69 -6.99 -24.50
CA THR A 173 10.23 -6.39 -23.27
C THR A 173 10.51 -7.49 -22.26
N GLU A 174 11.73 -7.52 -21.74
CA GLU A 174 12.08 -8.41 -20.64
C GLU A 174 11.48 -7.89 -19.35
N GLY A 175 10.84 -8.80 -18.57
CA GLY A 175 10.32 -8.49 -17.26
C GLY A 175 11.44 -8.19 -16.26
N GLN A 176 11.17 -7.27 -15.36
CA GLN A 176 12.05 -7.00 -14.22
C GLN A 176 11.26 -7.05 -12.93
N THR A 177 11.77 -7.76 -11.93
CA THR A 177 11.16 -7.78 -10.59
C THR A 177 11.20 -6.39 -9.95
N GLY A 178 10.11 -6.04 -9.29
CA GLY A 178 10.03 -4.90 -8.39
C GLY A 178 10.60 -5.22 -7.02
N VAL A 179 10.52 -4.26 -6.11
CA VAL A 179 10.98 -4.40 -4.72
C VAL A 179 9.90 -3.84 -3.80
N MET A 180 9.43 -4.67 -2.88
CA MET A 180 8.60 -4.31 -1.74
C MET A 180 9.51 -4.09 -0.54
N GLU A 181 9.43 -2.91 0.07
CA GLU A 181 10.08 -2.64 1.35
C GLU A 181 9.07 -2.84 2.48
N THR A 182 9.45 -3.67 3.44
CA THR A 182 8.64 -3.96 4.62
C THR A 182 9.40 -3.57 5.87
N THR A 183 8.78 -2.74 6.72
CA THR A 183 9.31 -2.35 8.01
C THR A 183 8.53 -3.04 9.13
N SER A 184 9.24 -3.73 10.00
CA SER A 184 8.68 -4.52 11.08
C SER A 184 9.33 -4.18 12.41
N LEU A 185 8.53 -4.27 13.48
CA LEU A 185 9.05 -4.34 14.83
C LEU A 185 9.36 -5.80 15.16
N VAL A 186 10.63 -6.12 15.37
CA VAL A 186 11.10 -7.49 15.62
C VAL A 186 11.58 -7.59 17.05
N THR A 187 10.99 -8.51 17.82
CA THR A 187 11.47 -8.86 19.17
C THR A 187 12.33 -10.11 19.07
N LYS A 188 13.54 -10.02 19.57
CA LYS A 188 14.50 -11.11 19.56
C LYS A 188 14.81 -11.60 20.98
N ALA A 189 14.93 -12.91 21.14
CA ALA A 189 15.50 -13.56 22.31
C ALA A 189 16.85 -14.19 21.91
N GLY A 190 17.95 -13.50 22.14
CA GLY A 190 19.23 -13.79 21.50
C GLY A 190 19.13 -13.59 19.99
N ASP A 191 19.55 -14.56 19.18
CA ASP A 191 19.48 -14.51 17.71
C ASP A 191 18.12 -14.99 17.16
N LYS A 192 17.22 -15.44 18.02
CA LYS A 192 15.93 -16.00 17.59
C LYS A 192 14.83 -14.94 17.61
N VAL A 193 14.18 -14.73 16.46
CA VAL A 193 12.98 -13.91 16.37
C VAL A 193 11.82 -14.58 17.13
N VAL A 194 11.28 -13.88 18.12
CA VAL A 194 10.15 -14.32 18.95
C VAL A 194 8.83 -13.77 18.43
N SER A 195 8.83 -12.51 17.98
CA SER A 195 7.70 -11.89 17.31
C SER A 195 8.16 -10.90 16.26
N SER A 196 7.34 -10.71 15.22
CA SER A 196 7.53 -9.69 14.20
C SER A 196 6.17 -9.11 13.85
N ASN A 197 6.04 -7.79 13.96
CA ASN A 197 4.84 -7.05 13.63
C ASN A 197 5.14 -6.08 12.50
N VAL A 198 4.60 -6.33 11.33
CA VAL A 198 4.71 -5.42 10.18
C VAL A 198 3.88 -4.16 10.47
N PHE A 199 4.47 -3.00 10.31
CA PHE A 199 3.76 -1.73 10.46
C PHE A 199 3.84 -0.83 9.22
N ALA A 200 4.68 -1.14 8.26
CA ALA A 200 4.69 -0.49 6.95
C ALA A 200 5.16 -1.47 5.87
N SER A 201 4.54 -1.40 4.71
CA SER A 201 4.94 -2.16 3.53
C SER A 201 4.53 -1.36 2.29
N TRP A 202 5.46 -1.11 1.39
CA TRP A 202 5.22 -0.28 0.21
C TRP A 202 6.11 -0.68 -0.97
N VAL A 203 5.69 -0.35 -2.19
CA VAL A 203 6.46 -0.63 -3.39
C VAL A 203 7.61 0.37 -3.51
N LYS A 204 8.82 -0.08 -3.21
CA LYS A 204 10.06 0.70 -3.30
C LYS A 204 10.52 0.86 -4.75
N LYS A 205 10.37 -0.19 -5.54
CA LYS A 205 10.63 -0.22 -6.98
C LYS A 205 9.50 -1.00 -7.64
N ALA A 206 8.80 -0.36 -8.57
CA ALA A 206 7.76 -1.03 -9.35
C ALA A 206 8.36 -2.10 -10.27
N PRO A 207 7.67 -3.22 -10.50
CA PRO A 207 8.07 -4.19 -11.51
C PRO A 207 7.93 -3.60 -12.92
N VAL A 208 8.67 -4.17 -13.87
CA VAL A 208 8.50 -3.92 -15.32
C VAL A 208 7.88 -5.17 -15.91
N ASP A 209 6.74 -5.02 -16.58
CA ASP A 209 6.04 -6.15 -17.18
C ASP A 209 6.82 -6.77 -18.33
N LYS A 210 6.80 -8.11 -18.41
CA LYS A 210 7.30 -8.84 -19.56
C LYS A 210 6.28 -8.78 -20.69
N VAL A 211 6.67 -8.29 -21.86
CA VAL A 211 5.80 -8.25 -23.03
C VAL A 211 6.25 -9.31 -24.04
N VAL A 212 5.32 -10.21 -24.37
CA VAL A 212 5.52 -11.27 -25.36
C VAL A 212 4.63 -11.00 -26.57
N LEU A 213 5.22 -10.81 -27.73
CA LEU A 213 4.49 -10.73 -28.99
C LEU A 213 4.13 -12.16 -29.45
N VAL A 214 2.86 -12.35 -29.78
CA VAL A 214 2.33 -13.63 -30.29
C VAL A 214 1.88 -13.45 -31.74
N GLY A 215 2.50 -14.16 -32.66
CA GLY A 215 2.20 -14.08 -34.08
C GLY A 215 0.80 -14.61 -34.41
N THR A 216 0.02 -13.81 -35.13
CA THR A 216 -1.28 -14.21 -35.69
C THR A 216 -1.22 -14.68 -37.13
N GLY A 217 -0.09 -14.40 -37.83
CA GLY A 217 0.21 -14.93 -39.20
C GLY A 217 -0.82 -14.58 -40.26
N SER A 218 -1.58 -13.51 -40.09
CA SER A 218 -2.49 -13.02 -41.12
C SER A 218 -1.82 -12.01 -41.99
N THR A 219 -1.37 -12.46 -43.19
CA THR A 219 -1.08 -11.53 -44.30
C THR A 219 -2.40 -10.91 -44.77
N ALA A 220 -2.50 -9.62 -44.57
CA ALA A 220 -3.52 -8.71 -45.10
C ALA A 220 -4.95 -8.78 -44.53
N SER A 221 -5.29 -7.79 -43.72
CA SER A 221 -6.46 -6.95 -44.06
C SER A 221 -6.31 -5.58 -43.41
N SER A 222 -6.21 -4.59 -44.26
CA SER A 222 -6.25 -3.19 -43.92
C SER A 222 -7.63 -2.81 -43.37
N GLY A 223 -7.70 -2.06 -42.27
CA GLY A 223 -8.81 -1.16 -42.02
C GLY A 223 -9.71 -1.53 -40.86
N SER A 224 -9.27 -1.14 -39.69
CA SER A 224 -10.15 -0.57 -38.64
C SER A 224 -9.23 0.11 -37.64
N SER A 225 -9.50 1.36 -37.34
CA SER A 225 -8.88 2.08 -36.23
C SER A 225 -9.35 1.46 -34.92
N ALA A 226 -8.86 0.28 -34.61
CA ALA A 226 -8.98 -0.32 -33.31
C ALA A 226 -8.02 0.45 -32.39
N SER A 227 -8.50 0.96 -31.28
CA SER A 227 -7.64 1.32 -30.15
C SER A 227 -6.66 0.18 -29.95
N ALA A 228 -5.36 0.50 -29.91
CA ALA A 228 -4.33 -0.53 -29.75
C ALA A 228 -4.64 -1.31 -28.45
N SER A 229 -4.84 -2.64 -28.57
CA SER A 229 -5.06 -3.50 -27.41
C SER A 229 -3.85 -3.42 -26.48
N LEU A 230 -4.08 -3.36 -25.18
CA LEU A 230 -3.04 -3.41 -24.17
C LEU A 230 -2.37 -4.80 -24.11
N GLY A 231 -3.02 -5.80 -24.67
CA GLY A 231 -2.64 -7.21 -24.60
C GLY A 231 -3.37 -7.94 -23.47
N THR A 232 -3.06 -9.22 -23.33
CA THR A 232 -3.62 -10.08 -22.29
C THR A 232 -2.56 -10.35 -21.23
N THR A 233 -2.85 -9.95 -19.99
CA THR A 233 -1.99 -10.27 -18.84
C THR A 233 -2.29 -11.67 -18.35
N VAL A 234 -1.25 -12.49 -18.15
CA VAL A 234 -1.38 -13.81 -17.55
C VAL A 234 -1.47 -13.65 -16.03
N PRO A 235 -2.61 -14.04 -15.40
CA PRO A 235 -2.75 -13.95 -13.96
C PRO A 235 -1.73 -14.81 -13.23
N ALA A 236 -1.06 -14.25 -12.22
CA ALA A 236 -0.10 -14.92 -11.37
C ALA A 236 -0.60 -15.02 -9.92
N GLY A 237 -0.96 -16.22 -9.49
CA GLY A 237 -1.46 -16.48 -8.14
C GLY A 237 -2.94 -16.21 -7.93
N GLU A 238 -3.41 -16.49 -6.72
CA GLU A 238 -4.84 -16.55 -6.39
C GLU A 238 -5.55 -15.19 -6.55
N ILE A 239 -4.93 -14.11 -6.06
CA ILE A 239 -5.56 -12.79 -6.06
C ILE A 239 -5.76 -12.28 -7.49
N GLN A 240 -4.76 -12.44 -8.34
CA GLN A 240 -4.84 -12.01 -9.75
C GLN A 240 -5.84 -12.87 -10.53
N SER A 241 -5.83 -14.18 -10.33
CA SER A 241 -6.77 -15.09 -10.99
C SER A 241 -8.22 -14.74 -10.62
N TRP A 242 -8.48 -14.51 -9.34
CA TRP A 242 -9.79 -14.08 -8.89
C TRP A 242 -10.19 -12.73 -9.48
N ALA A 243 -9.27 -11.75 -9.52
CA ALA A 243 -9.52 -10.43 -10.06
C ALA A 243 -9.84 -10.47 -11.57
N HIS A 244 -9.11 -11.30 -12.32
CA HIS A 244 -9.37 -11.58 -13.72
C HIS A 244 -10.78 -12.15 -13.92
N ASP A 245 -11.10 -13.25 -13.23
CA ASP A 245 -12.40 -13.92 -13.36
C ASP A 245 -13.55 -13.00 -12.94
N TYR A 246 -13.34 -12.17 -11.91
CA TYR A 246 -14.31 -11.16 -11.49
C TYR A 246 -14.57 -10.16 -12.61
N LEU A 247 -13.54 -9.60 -13.25
CA LEU A 247 -13.70 -8.63 -14.34
C LEU A 247 -14.41 -9.25 -15.53
N ILE A 248 -13.94 -10.40 -16.02
CA ILE A 248 -14.55 -11.07 -17.19
C ILE A 248 -16.01 -11.43 -16.91
N SER A 249 -16.32 -11.96 -15.72
CA SER A 249 -17.70 -12.31 -15.34
C SER A 249 -18.63 -11.09 -15.21
N ASN A 250 -18.07 -9.90 -15.01
CA ASN A 250 -18.83 -8.65 -14.94
C ASN A 250 -18.81 -7.82 -16.24
N GLY A 251 -18.37 -8.44 -17.36
CA GLY A 251 -18.43 -7.85 -18.70
C GLY A 251 -17.29 -6.89 -19.04
N TYR A 252 -16.23 -6.88 -18.25
CA TYR A 252 -14.98 -6.19 -18.57
C TYR A 252 -14.14 -7.02 -19.56
N THR A 253 -13.16 -6.40 -20.17
CA THR A 253 -12.30 -6.99 -21.19
C THR A 253 -10.95 -7.42 -20.63
N GLU A 254 -10.17 -8.17 -21.42
CA GLU A 254 -8.77 -8.50 -21.11
C GLU A 254 -7.91 -7.24 -21.01
N ASP A 255 -8.18 -6.21 -21.82
CA ASP A 255 -7.51 -4.91 -21.71
C ASP A 255 -7.79 -4.22 -20.36
N ASP A 256 -9.02 -4.36 -19.83
CA ASP A 256 -9.34 -3.82 -18.50
C ASP A 256 -8.59 -4.55 -17.39
N PHE A 257 -8.44 -5.89 -17.51
CA PHE A 257 -7.63 -6.65 -16.56
C PHE A 257 -6.14 -6.28 -16.67
N THR A 258 -5.62 -6.12 -17.89
CA THR A 258 -4.24 -5.69 -18.11
C THR A 258 -3.99 -4.31 -17.50
N ALA A 259 -4.91 -3.37 -17.71
CA ALA A 259 -4.87 -2.04 -17.11
C ALA A 259 -4.92 -2.07 -15.58
N ALA A 260 -5.85 -2.85 -15.01
CA ALA A 260 -5.99 -3.03 -13.57
C ALA A 260 -4.73 -3.66 -12.96
N SER A 261 -4.21 -4.71 -13.62
CA SER A 261 -3.03 -5.44 -13.19
C SER A 261 -1.81 -4.54 -13.12
N TYR A 262 -1.62 -3.70 -14.15
CA TYR A 262 -0.54 -2.72 -14.17
C TYR A 262 -0.63 -1.76 -12.97
N ILE A 263 -1.79 -1.11 -12.76
CA ILE A 263 -1.97 -0.16 -11.65
C ILE A 263 -1.68 -0.85 -10.32
N ILE A 264 -2.32 -1.97 -10.02
CA ILE A 264 -2.20 -2.64 -8.73
C ILE A 264 -0.79 -3.16 -8.47
N SER A 265 -0.08 -3.63 -9.51
CA SER A 265 1.32 -4.04 -9.37
C SER A 265 2.22 -2.89 -8.94
N HIS A 266 1.94 -1.68 -9.44
CA HIS A 266 2.71 -0.48 -9.11
C HIS A 266 2.32 0.14 -7.76
N GLU A 267 1.06 -0.01 -7.34
CA GLU A 267 0.55 0.56 -6.09
C GLU A 267 0.92 -0.30 -4.88
N SER A 268 0.75 -1.61 -4.98
CA SER A 268 0.88 -2.52 -3.82
C SER A 268 1.64 -3.81 -4.11
N GLY A 269 2.05 -4.06 -5.36
CA GLY A 269 2.57 -5.37 -5.75
C GLY A 269 1.57 -6.50 -5.47
N TRP A 270 0.26 -6.23 -5.58
CA TRP A 270 -0.84 -7.14 -5.25
C TRP A 270 -0.92 -7.54 -3.76
N SER A 271 -0.31 -6.75 -2.86
CA SER A 271 -0.42 -6.97 -1.42
C SER A 271 -1.67 -6.30 -0.84
N PRO A 272 -2.63 -7.06 -0.30
CA PRO A 272 -3.86 -6.49 0.27
C PRO A 272 -3.63 -5.79 1.61
N THR A 273 -2.44 -5.91 2.19
CA THR A 273 -2.07 -5.27 3.46
C THR A 273 -0.97 -4.23 3.29
N ALA A 274 -0.58 -3.92 2.04
CA ALA A 274 0.40 -2.88 1.77
C ALA A 274 -0.02 -1.56 2.42
N THR A 275 0.92 -0.93 3.11
CA THR A 275 0.70 0.33 3.81
C THR A 275 1.85 1.28 3.51
N ASN A 276 1.56 2.37 2.83
CA ASN A 276 2.55 3.39 2.52
C ASN A 276 2.92 4.15 3.81
N PRO A 277 4.19 4.12 4.23
CA PRO A 277 4.60 4.70 5.51
C PRO A 277 4.52 6.22 5.55
N SER A 278 4.52 6.89 4.41
CA SER A 278 4.50 8.35 4.33
C SER A 278 3.08 8.91 4.22
N SER A 279 2.18 8.23 3.48
CA SER A 279 0.83 8.71 3.26
C SER A 279 -0.22 7.99 4.12
N GLY A 280 0.02 6.73 4.51
CA GLY A 280 -0.99 5.87 5.12
C GLY A 280 -1.96 5.28 4.11
N ALA A 281 -1.67 5.36 2.81
CA ALA A 281 -2.43 4.65 1.80
C ALA A 281 -2.38 3.15 2.03
N TYR A 282 -3.49 2.44 1.77
CA TYR A 282 -3.67 1.07 2.20
C TYR A 282 -4.23 0.14 1.14
N GLY A 283 -3.75 -1.11 1.17
CA GLY A 283 -4.30 -2.25 0.44
C GLY A 283 -3.93 -2.27 -1.04
N LEU A 284 -4.60 -3.14 -1.81
CA LEU A 284 -4.32 -3.37 -3.23
C LEU A 284 -4.25 -2.07 -4.04
N ALA A 285 -5.20 -1.18 -3.79
CA ALA A 285 -5.40 0.05 -4.54
C ALA A 285 -4.77 1.28 -3.89
N GLN A 286 -4.02 1.11 -2.81
CA GLN A 286 -3.43 2.21 -2.03
C GLN A 286 -4.41 3.35 -1.74
N ALA A 287 -5.64 2.95 -1.33
CA ALA A 287 -6.71 3.91 -1.01
C ALA A 287 -6.31 4.84 0.14
N TYR A 288 -6.57 6.14 -0.01
CA TYR A 288 -6.30 7.14 1.03
C TYR A 288 -7.51 8.02 1.31
N PRO A 289 -8.03 8.03 2.55
CA PRO A 289 -7.77 7.05 3.60
C PRO A 289 -8.30 5.65 3.23
N GLY A 290 -7.65 4.59 3.73
CA GLY A 290 -8.04 3.20 3.44
C GLY A 290 -9.50 2.89 3.77
N SER A 291 -10.09 3.59 4.77
CA SER A 291 -11.50 3.46 5.15
C SER A 291 -12.51 3.76 4.04
N LYS A 292 -12.11 4.42 2.94
CA LYS A 292 -12.97 4.59 1.75
C LYS A 292 -13.43 3.25 1.18
N MET A 293 -12.60 2.20 1.32
CA MET A 293 -12.94 0.86 0.86
C MET A 293 -14.07 0.20 1.66
N ALA A 294 -14.45 0.76 2.83
CA ALA A 294 -15.60 0.30 3.59
C ALA A 294 -16.93 0.44 2.84
N SER A 295 -17.00 1.29 1.83
CA SER A 295 -18.15 1.41 0.94
C SER A 295 -18.40 0.15 0.09
N ALA A 296 -17.38 -0.67 -0.14
CA ALA A 296 -17.49 -1.93 -0.87
C ALA A 296 -17.70 -3.15 0.06
N GLY A 297 -17.39 -3.02 1.35
CA GLY A 297 -17.61 -4.09 2.34
C GLY A 297 -16.92 -3.78 3.67
N ALA A 298 -17.52 -4.25 4.76
CA ALA A 298 -16.99 -4.01 6.11
C ALA A 298 -15.68 -4.74 6.40
N ASP A 299 -15.35 -5.74 5.62
CA ASP A 299 -14.16 -6.59 5.71
C ASP A 299 -12.97 -6.10 4.87
N TRP A 300 -13.07 -4.88 4.33
CA TRP A 300 -12.10 -4.27 3.42
C TRP A 300 -10.63 -4.34 3.88
N GLN A 301 -10.39 -4.41 5.18
CA GLN A 301 -9.02 -4.39 5.72
C GLN A 301 -8.23 -5.67 5.40
N THR A 302 -8.91 -6.79 5.26
CA THR A 302 -8.28 -8.10 5.05
C THR A 302 -8.78 -8.85 3.83
N ASN A 303 -9.90 -8.40 3.25
CA ASN A 303 -10.49 -9.05 2.10
C ASN A 303 -10.08 -8.37 0.79
N TYR A 304 -9.18 -9.01 0.05
CA TYR A 304 -8.72 -8.52 -1.24
C TYR A 304 -9.84 -8.38 -2.27
N GLN A 305 -10.89 -9.20 -2.19
CA GLN A 305 -12.04 -9.13 -3.08
C GLN A 305 -12.83 -7.83 -2.88
N THR A 306 -13.02 -7.45 -1.63
CA THR A 306 -13.66 -6.16 -1.27
C THR A 306 -12.83 -4.98 -1.73
N GLN A 307 -11.51 -5.05 -1.55
CA GLN A 307 -10.58 -4.01 -2.01
C GLN A 307 -10.59 -3.87 -3.53
N PHE A 308 -10.57 -4.99 -4.26
CA PHE A 308 -10.59 -4.97 -5.72
C PHE A 308 -11.92 -4.45 -6.27
N LYS A 309 -13.06 -4.86 -5.70
CA LYS A 309 -14.38 -4.31 -6.06
C LYS A 309 -14.44 -2.80 -5.86
N TRP A 310 -13.89 -2.32 -4.75
CA TRP A 310 -13.77 -0.90 -4.50
C TRP A 310 -12.92 -0.20 -5.57
N PHE A 311 -11.78 -0.76 -5.92
CA PHE A 311 -10.90 -0.25 -6.98
C PHE A 311 -11.64 -0.09 -8.30
N VAL A 312 -12.36 -1.13 -8.74
CA VAL A 312 -13.15 -1.10 -9.98
C VAL A 312 -14.21 0.01 -9.92
N GLY A 313 -14.96 0.07 -8.81
CA GLY A 313 -15.96 1.11 -8.58
C GLY A 313 -15.37 2.52 -8.60
N TYR A 314 -14.21 2.71 -7.97
CA TYR A 314 -13.49 3.98 -7.93
C TYR A 314 -13.02 4.40 -9.33
N CYS A 315 -12.42 3.49 -10.11
CA CYS A 315 -12.01 3.77 -11.48
C CYS A 315 -13.18 4.21 -12.35
N ASN A 316 -14.30 3.50 -12.27
CA ASN A 316 -15.50 3.84 -13.04
C ASN A 316 -16.09 5.19 -12.63
N GLN A 317 -16.18 5.46 -11.33
CA GLN A 317 -16.79 6.69 -10.82
C GLN A 317 -15.94 7.92 -11.12
N ARG A 318 -14.61 7.82 -10.94
CA ARG A 318 -13.72 8.97 -11.04
C ARG A 318 -13.22 9.23 -12.47
N TYR A 319 -12.95 8.17 -13.22
CA TYR A 319 -12.31 8.23 -14.53
C TYR A 319 -13.23 7.75 -15.67
N GLY A 320 -14.36 7.14 -15.33
CA GLY A 320 -15.31 6.58 -16.31
C GLY A 320 -15.00 5.13 -16.71
N SER A 321 -13.76 4.66 -16.55
CA SER A 321 -13.36 3.28 -16.81
C SER A 321 -12.01 2.95 -16.18
N ILE A 322 -11.67 1.64 -16.10
CA ILE A 322 -10.34 1.18 -15.69
C ILE A 322 -9.28 1.63 -16.69
N ALA A 323 -9.57 1.53 -17.99
CA ALA A 323 -8.64 1.98 -19.04
C ALA A 323 -8.34 3.49 -18.94
N ALA A 324 -9.32 4.32 -18.60
CA ALA A 324 -9.11 5.76 -18.40
C ALA A 324 -8.28 6.04 -17.13
N ALA A 325 -8.48 5.29 -16.05
CA ALA A 325 -7.65 5.35 -14.86
C ALA A 325 -6.20 4.95 -15.16
N TYR A 326 -5.99 3.93 -15.97
CA TYR A 326 -4.68 3.49 -16.43
C TYR A 326 -3.96 4.58 -17.24
N ASN A 327 -4.65 5.17 -18.22
CA ASN A 327 -4.09 6.26 -19.02
C ASN A 327 -3.72 7.48 -18.16
N TYR A 328 -4.54 7.79 -17.15
CA TYR A 328 -4.23 8.84 -16.19
C TYR A 328 -2.98 8.48 -15.37
N TRP A 329 -2.88 7.23 -14.91
CA TRP A 329 -1.75 6.73 -14.13
C TRP A 329 -0.43 6.80 -14.89
N LEU A 330 -0.41 6.45 -16.19
CA LEU A 330 0.80 6.50 -17.02
C LEU A 330 1.43 7.91 -17.08
N VAL A 331 0.60 8.95 -16.96
CA VAL A 331 1.06 10.35 -17.03
C VAL A 331 1.39 10.90 -15.63
N ASN A 332 0.58 10.53 -14.62
CA ASN A 332 0.61 11.16 -13.30
C ASN A 332 1.27 10.28 -12.23
N HIS A 333 1.51 9.00 -12.52
CA HIS A 333 2.00 7.98 -11.58
C HIS A 333 1.17 7.92 -10.28
N SER A 334 -0.12 8.17 -10.41
CA SER A 334 -1.14 8.12 -9.35
C SER A 334 -2.52 8.12 -9.99
N TYR A 335 -3.55 7.76 -9.22
CA TYR A 335 -4.93 7.80 -9.70
C TYR A 335 -5.94 8.12 -8.59
#